data_31ed8ae0abff1e77c134a1d7672d78ac
#
_entry.id   31ed8ae0abff1e77c134a1d7672d78ac
#
_cell.length_a   1.000
_cell.length_b   1.000
_cell.length_c   1.000
_cell.angle_alpha   90.00
_cell.angle_beta   90.00
_cell.angle_gamma   90.00
#
_symmetry.space_group_name_H-M   'P 1'
#
loop_
_entity.id
_entity.type
_entity.pdbx_description
1 polymer ?
#
loop_
_entity_poly.entity_id
_entity_poly.type
_entity_poly.pdbx_seq_one_letter_code
_entity_poly.pdbx_strand_id
1 'polypeptide(L)'
;MSEMIVDYAADFIELGDTIDQKQSYLNTACVAWNISLMTEKKRQKAVKQFIEQYKADNPGLEDTQSVRHDVELLIKEKLRLYPNEKRSIMMAKIIDEGDKERITIASVPL
;
A
#
# COMPACT_ATOMS: atom_id res chain seq x y z
N MET A 1 -14.21 4.06 -4.98
CA MET A 1 -13.01 3.77 -4.16
C MET A 1 -12.08 2.75 -4.81
N SER A 2 -12.60 1.65 -5.32
CA SER A 2 -11.77 0.63 -5.96
C SER A 2 -10.97 1.16 -7.15
N GLU A 3 -11.58 1.97 -8.00
CA GLU A 3 -10.90 2.57 -9.15
C GLU A 3 -9.75 3.49 -8.74
N MET A 4 -9.94 4.29 -7.68
CA MET A 4 -8.88 5.16 -7.14
C MET A 4 -7.67 4.36 -6.69
N ILE A 5 -7.91 3.26 -5.97
CA ILE A 5 -6.82 2.43 -5.45
C ILE A 5 -6.12 1.70 -6.59
N VAL A 6 -6.86 1.20 -7.56
CA VAL A 6 -6.26 0.55 -8.73
C VAL A 6 -5.35 1.53 -9.47
N ASP A 7 -5.83 2.74 -9.76
CA ASP A 7 -5.04 3.75 -10.45
C ASP A 7 -3.82 4.18 -9.61
N TYR A 8 -4.04 4.37 -8.31
CA TYR A 8 -2.99 4.77 -7.38
C TYR A 8 -1.86 3.74 -7.29
N ALA A 9 -2.22 2.46 -7.25
CA ALA A 9 -1.27 1.37 -7.02
C ALA A 9 -0.82 0.64 -8.27
N ALA A 10 -1.40 0.93 -9.44
CA ALA A 10 -1.21 0.15 -10.66
C ALA A 10 0.26 -0.06 -11.02
N ASP A 11 1.03 1.03 -11.11
CA ASP A 11 2.44 0.96 -11.49
C ASP A 11 3.28 0.18 -10.47
N PHE A 12 2.91 0.30 -9.20
CA PHE A 12 3.61 -0.38 -8.12
C PHE A 12 3.33 -1.88 -8.12
N ILE A 13 2.07 -2.25 -8.35
CA ILE A 13 1.65 -3.67 -8.44
C ILE A 13 2.34 -4.36 -9.62
N GLU A 14 2.50 -3.66 -10.73
CA GLU A 14 3.12 -4.23 -11.94
C GLU A 14 4.59 -4.58 -11.75
N LEU A 15 5.24 -4.11 -10.69
CA LEU A 15 6.60 -4.53 -10.37
C LEU A 15 6.68 -5.99 -9.93
N GLY A 16 5.57 -6.58 -9.52
CA GLY A 16 5.53 -7.98 -9.11
C GLY A 16 5.40 -8.93 -10.31
N ASP A 17 6.12 -10.05 -10.26
CA ASP A 17 6.08 -11.08 -11.30
C ASP A 17 5.04 -12.16 -11.02
N THR A 18 4.70 -12.37 -9.75
CA THR A 18 3.74 -13.39 -9.31
C THR A 18 2.55 -12.73 -8.62
N ILE A 19 1.44 -13.49 -8.48
CA ILE A 19 0.26 -13.02 -7.74
C ILE A 19 0.64 -12.67 -6.30
N ASP A 20 1.48 -13.48 -5.66
CA ASP A 20 1.90 -13.25 -4.27
C ASP A 20 2.72 -11.95 -4.15
N GLN A 21 3.61 -11.68 -5.09
CA GLN A 21 4.36 -10.42 -5.11
C GLN A 21 3.45 -9.23 -5.35
N LYS A 22 2.53 -9.33 -6.30
CA LYS A 22 1.56 -8.27 -6.58
C LYS A 22 0.67 -7.99 -5.38
N GLN A 23 0.24 -9.05 -4.66
CA GLN A 23 -0.54 -8.90 -3.44
C GLN A 23 0.27 -8.17 -2.36
N SER A 24 1.55 -8.47 -2.22
CA SER A 24 2.44 -7.80 -1.27
C SER A 24 2.57 -6.31 -1.61
N TYR A 25 2.75 -5.96 -2.87
CA TYR A 25 2.81 -4.55 -3.29
C TYR A 25 1.47 -3.83 -3.07
N LEU A 26 0.36 -4.50 -3.35
CA LEU A 26 -0.97 -3.93 -3.09
C LEU A 26 -1.15 -3.65 -1.60
N ASN A 27 -0.76 -4.58 -0.73
CA ASN A 27 -0.83 -4.41 0.72
C ASN A 27 0.00 -3.21 1.17
N THR A 28 1.20 -3.05 0.63
CA THR A 28 2.07 -1.91 0.94
C THR A 28 1.43 -0.60 0.52
N ALA A 29 0.83 -0.56 -0.67
CA ALA A 29 0.13 0.63 -1.16
C ALA A 29 -1.05 1.00 -0.26
N CYS A 30 -1.81 0.00 0.21
CA CYS A 30 -2.94 0.22 1.11
C CYS A 30 -2.49 0.72 2.48
N VAL A 31 -1.39 0.20 3.01
CA VAL A 31 -0.81 0.69 4.26
C VAL A 31 -0.38 2.15 4.10
N ALA A 32 0.30 2.48 3.00
CA ALA A 32 0.71 3.86 2.72
C ALA A 32 -0.50 4.80 2.60
N TRP A 33 -1.56 4.36 1.93
CA TRP A 33 -2.81 5.12 1.84
C TRP A 33 -3.36 5.43 3.22
N ASN A 34 -3.49 4.41 4.08
CA ASN A 34 -4.03 4.58 5.43
C ASN A 34 -3.14 5.47 6.30
N ILE A 35 -1.82 5.32 6.19
CA ILE A 35 -0.88 6.19 6.92
C ILE A 35 -1.04 7.65 6.48
N SER A 36 -1.30 7.90 5.20
CA SER A 36 -1.50 9.26 4.68
C SER A 36 -2.67 9.99 5.33
N LEU A 37 -3.64 9.25 5.88
CA LEU A 37 -4.81 9.81 6.56
C LEU A 37 -4.48 10.32 7.96
N MET A 38 -3.32 9.97 8.50
CA MET A 38 -2.88 10.37 9.83
C MET A 38 -2.24 11.76 9.82
N THR A 39 -2.10 12.38 10.99
CA THR A 39 -1.32 13.61 11.13
C THR A 39 0.16 13.31 10.82
N GLU A 40 0.90 14.32 10.43
CA GLU A 40 2.31 14.18 10.07
C GLU A 40 3.14 13.50 11.17
N LYS A 41 2.90 13.89 12.42
CA LYS A 41 3.59 13.29 13.57
C LYS A 41 3.30 11.81 13.71
N LYS A 42 2.04 11.40 13.52
CA LYS A 42 1.63 10.00 13.60
C LYS A 42 2.12 9.19 12.39
N ARG A 43 2.24 9.83 11.22
CA ARG A 43 2.75 9.17 10.00
C ARG A 43 4.15 8.62 10.21
N GLN A 44 5.05 9.41 10.77
CA GLN A 44 6.43 8.98 10.98
C GLN A 44 6.52 7.75 11.87
N LYS A 45 5.74 7.75 12.95
CA LYS A 45 5.67 6.60 13.87
C LYS A 45 5.08 5.38 13.16
N ALA A 46 4.03 5.57 12.38
CA ALA A 46 3.37 4.47 11.66
C ALA A 46 4.28 3.86 10.59
N VAL A 47 5.03 4.68 9.85
CA VAL A 47 6.01 4.19 8.87
C VAL A 47 7.08 3.34 9.57
N LYS A 48 7.60 3.83 10.69
CA LYS A 48 8.60 3.10 11.48
C LYS A 48 8.05 1.74 11.94
N GLN A 49 6.83 1.72 12.46
CA GLN A 49 6.19 0.48 12.92
C GLN A 49 5.97 -0.50 11.76
N PHE A 50 5.57 0.01 10.60
CA PHE A 50 5.41 -0.82 9.41
C PHE A 50 6.73 -1.44 8.97
N ILE A 51 7.81 -0.67 8.94
CA ILE A 51 9.14 -1.16 8.57
C ILE A 51 9.62 -2.24 9.56
N GLU A 52 9.41 -2.03 10.85
CA GLU A 52 9.78 -3.02 11.87
C GLU A 52 9.01 -4.33 11.70
N GLN A 53 7.71 -4.25 11.41
CA GLN A 53 6.89 -5.42 11.17
C GLN A 53 7.30 -6.13 9.86
N TYR A 54 7.57 -5.37 8.82
CA TYR A 54 8.01 -5.91 7.54
C TYR A 54 9.32 -6.69 7.70
N LYS A 55 10.24 -6.13 8.47
CA LYS A 55 11.53 -6.77 8.77
C LYS A 55 11.34 -8.06 9.58
N ALA A 56 10.42 -8.05 10.54
CA ALA A 56 10.09 -9.24 11.33
C ALA A 56 9.49 -10.36 10.47
N ASP A 57 8.64 -9.98 9.50
CA ASP A 57 7.98 -10.94 8.58
C ASP A 57 8.94 -11.46 7.50
N ASN A 58 10.06 -10.76 7.29
CA ASN A 58 11.06 -11.11 6.25
C ASN A 58 12.46 -11.17 6.87
N PRO A 59 12.76 -12.19 7.69
CA PRO A 59 14.00 -12.21 8.50
C PRO A 59 15.30 -12.24 7.71
N GLY A 60 15.26 -12.54 6.43
CA GLY A 60 16.44 -12.49 5.57
C GLY A 60 16.69 -11.11 4.94
N LEU A 61 15.82 -10.14 5.18
CA LEU A 61 15.91 -8.82 4.57
C LEU A 61 16.96 -7.97 5.30
N GLU A 62 17.99 -7.53 4.58
CA GLU A 62 19.06 -6.71 5.14
C GLU A 62 18.80 -5.21 4.94
N ASP A 63 18.21 -4.84 3.79
CA ASP A 63 17.99 -3.44 3.44
C ASP A 63 16.49 -3.10 3.51
N THR A 64 16.14 -2.22 4.45
CA THR A 64 14.78 -1.70 4.60
C THR A 64 14.62 -0.29 4.00
N GLN A 65 15.69 0.31 3.49
CA GLN A 65 15.64 1.67 2.96
C GLN A 65 14.76 1.76 1.70
N SER A 66 14.81 0.76 0.83
CA SER A 66 13.98 0.79 -0.37
C SER A 66 12.49 0.63 -0.04
N VAL A 67 12.15 -0.18 0.95
CA VAL A 67 10.76 -0.32 1.41
C VAL A 67 10.27 1.01 2.01
N ARG A 68 11.08 1.64 2.85
CA ARG A 68 10.75 2.95 3.43
C ARG A 68 10.55 4.00 2.34
N HIS A 69 11.45 4.03 1.36
CA HIS A 69 11.36 4.97 0.23
C HIS A 69 10.06 4.77 -0.55
N ASP A 70 9.70 3.53 -0.83
CA ASP A 70 8.47 3.20 -1.56
C ASP A 70 7.22 3.64 -0.79
N VAL A 71 7.18 3.37 0.52
CA VAL A 71 6.05 3.77 1.38
C VAL A 71 5.94 5.30 1.41
N GLU A 72 7.04 6.01 1.59
CA GLU A 72 7.04 7.48 1.63
C GLU A 72 6.61 8.08 0.29
N LEU A 73 7.06 7.50 -0.82
CA LEU A 73 6.66 7.93 -2.16
C LEU A 73 5.16 7.72 -2.38
N LEU A 74 4.64 6.57 -1.99
CA LEU A 74 3.21 6.27 -2.10
C LEU A 74 2.36 7.21 -1.24
N ILE A 75 2.81 7.58 -0.05
CA ILE A 75 2.13 8.56 0.80
C ILE A 75 2.07 9.92 0.07
N LYS A 76 3.18 10.36 -0.50
CA LYS A 76 3.22 11.62 -1.27
C LYS A 76 2.27 11.58 -2.46
N GLU A 77 2.25 10.49 -3.20
CA GLU A 77 1.38 10.33 -4.36
C GLU A 77 -0.09 10.39 -3.97
N LYS A 78 -0.47 9.73 -2.88
CA LYS A 78 -1.85 9.79 -2.37
C LYS A 78 -2.25 11.22 -2.03
N LEU A 79 -1.40 11.95 -1.31
CA LEU A 79 -1.68 13.33 -0.91
C LEU A 79 -1.72 14.28 -2.11
N ARG A 80 -0.95 13.99 -3.16
CA ARG A 80 -0.95 14.78 -4.39
C ARG A 80 -2.19 14.52 -5.23
N LEU A 81 -2.56 13.26 -5.41
CA LEU A 81 -3.64 12.85 -6.33
C LEU A 81 -5.02 12.88 -5.67
N TYR A 82 -5.11 12.50 -4.41
CA TYR A 82 -6.39 12.34 -3.70
C TYR A 82 -6.36 12.99 -2.32
N PRO A 83 -6.05 14.29 -2.22
CA PRO A 83 -5.86 14.94 -0.90
C PRO A 83 -7.13 14.99 -0.04
N ASN A 84 -8.30 14.93 -0.69
CA ASN A 84 -9.59 15.06 0.01
C ASN A 84 -10.26 13.71 0.27
N GLU A 85 -9.68 12.60 -0.19
CA GLU A 85 -10.25 11.28 0.06
C GLU A 85 -9.86 10.83 1.47
N LYS A 86 -10.86 10.60 2.32
CA LYS A 86 -10.66 10.30 3.75
C LYS A 86 -11.03 8.87 4.12
N ARG A 87 -11.48 8.05 3.18
CA ARG A 87 -11.80 6.66 3.48
C ARG A 87 -10.53 5.85 3.70
N SER A 88 -10.54 5.00 4.74
CA SER A 88 -9.45 4.06 4.98
C SER A 88 -9.73 2.74 4.27
N ILE A 89 -8.68 1.99 3.98
CA ILE A 89 -8.78 0.69 3.33
C ILE A 89 -8.71 -0.40 4.39
N MET A 90 -9.77 -1.20 4.49
CA MET A 90 -9.81 -2.34 5.41
C MET A 90 -9.15 -3.58 4.82
N MET A 91 -9.36 -3.80 3.52
CA MET A 91 -8.89 -4.99 2.84
C MET A 91 -8.71 -4.70 1.36
N ALA A 92 -7.67 -5.28 0.78
CA ALA A 92 -7.43 -5.28 -0.65
C ALA A 92 -6.89 -6.65 -1.05
N LYS A 93 -7.44 -7.23 -2.12
CA LYS A 93 -7.06 -8.56 -2.56
C LYS A 93 -7.03 -8.66 -4.07
N ILE A 94 -6.01 -9.34 -4.59
CA ILE A 94 -5.92 -9.69 -6.01
C ILE A 94 -6.46 -11.10 -6.16
N ILE A 95 -7.42 -11.27 -7.06
CA ILE A 95 -8.03 -12.56 -7.35
C ILE A 95 -7.62 -12.95 -8.78
N ASP A 96 -7.03 -14.14 -8.91
CA ASP A 96 -6.68 -14.71 -10.21
C ASP A 96 -7.90 -15.43 -10.77
N GLU A 97 -8.40 -14.95 -11.92
CA GLU A 97 -9.55 -15.53 -12.60
C GLU A 97 -9.12 -16.30 -13.86
N GLY A 98 -7.87 -16.76 -13.92
CA GLY A 98 -7.32 -17.54 -15.03
C GLY A 98 -6.66 -16.66 -16.08
N ASP A 99 -7.45 -16.00 -16.90
CA ASP A 99 -6.96 -15.12 -17.98
C ASP A 99 -6.79 -13.67 -17.56
N LYS A 100 -7.26 -13.31 -16.37
CA LYS A 100 -7.17 -11.94 -15.84
C LYS A 100 -7.08 -11.93 -14.33
N GLU A 101 -6.65 -10.81 -13.81
CA GLU A 101 -6.57 -10.55 -12.39
C GLU A 101 -7.61 -9.50 -12.00
N ARG A 102 -8.28 -9.69 -10.87
CA ARG A 102 -9.26 -8.74 -10.36
C ARG A 102 -8.83 -8.24 -8.98
N ILE A 103 -8.94 -6.95 -8.75
CA ILE A 103 -8.64 -6.34 -7.45
C ILE A 103 -9.95 -6.02 -6.74
N THR A 104 -10.08 -6.53 -5.51
CA THR A 104 -11.23 -6.27 -4.64
C THR A 104 -10.77 -5.40 -3.48
N ILE A 105 -11.50 -4.31 -3.23
CA ILE A 105 -11.19 -3.34 -2.18
C ILE A 105 -12.38 -3.18 -1.25
N ALA A 106 -12.14 -3.23 0.06
CA ALA A 106 -13.11 -2.85 1.08
C ALA A 106 -12.59 -1.61 1.80
N SER A 107 -13.41 -0.58 1.89
CA SER A 107 -13.04 0.68 2.53
C SER A 107 -14.11 1.14 3.50
N VAL A 108 -13.74 1.98 4.46
CA VAL A 108 -14.66 2.59 5.42
C VAL A 108 -14.38 4.09 5.50
N PRO A 109 -15.41 4.93 5.64
CA PRO A 109 -15.20 6.36 5.90
C PRO A 109 -14.61 6.56 7.29
N LEU A 110 -13.81 7.61 7.40
CA LEU A 110 -13.27 8.01 8.71
C LEU A 110 -14.32 8.82 9.48
#